data_4b1f58bcc1551d993c7a4f58f499624e
#
_entry.id   4b1f58bcc1551d993c7a4f58f499624e
#
_cell.length_a   1.000
_cell.length_b   1.000
_cell.length_c   1.000
_cell.angle_alpha   90.00
_cell.angle_beta   90.00
_cell.angle_gamma   90.00
#
_symmetry.space_group_name_H-M   'P 1'
#
loop_
_entity.id
_entity.type
_entity.pdbx_description
1 polymer ?
#
loop_
_entity_poly.entity_id
_entity_poly.type
_entity_poly.pdbx_seq_one_letter_code
_entity_poly.pdbx_strand_id
1 'polypeptide(L)'
;YTTGDIIGVAWDADNKKLWFAKNGSWVYSGDPVNGGNQATAYSNAETQGPSVQYDNGAISQVTNFNFGQNPTFSGQVTAGTNTDGNGKGLFKYAPPTGFLALCDDNLPTPAVADPGKHFKTVLWKGNGTTGHAISKVGFKPDLVWIFNRDRATYKPVFDTIRGAKNMLRSNQTNAQGTFDTVLQSFDSDGFTVGNDGAHNYDGERLSAWCWKAGGPAVTNNDGSLSSQVSANQEAGFSIVKFTAQTSSSGTVGHGLGKKPAFWIWKDINGGTGWYQYHQRMGASAW
;
A
#
# COMPACT_ATOMS: atom_id res chain seq x y z
N TYR A 1 11.38 -25.96 29.48
CA TYR A 1 10.43 -26.51 28.50
C TYR A 1 10.98 -27.82 27.96
N THR A 2 10.10 -28.75 27.65
CA THR A 2 10.47 -30.08 27.11
C THR A 2 9.70 -30.36 25.83
N THR A 3 10.11 -31.40 25.09
CA THR A 3 9.40 -31.84 23.89
C THR A 3 7.94 -32.13 24.20
N GLY A 4 7.03 -31.58 23.40
CA GLY A 4 5.58 -31.72 23.59
C GLY A 4 4.93 -30.62 24.44
N ASP A 5 5.70 -29.76 25.09
CA ASP A 5 5.12 -28.58 25.76
C ASP A 5 4.49 -27.61 24.76
N ILE A 6 3.32 -27.10 25.08
CA ILE A 6 2.62 -26.06 24.32
C ILE A 6 2.77 -24.74 25.08
N ILE A 7 3.38 -23.77 24.40
CA ILE A 7 3.58 -22.44 24.95
C ILE A 7 2.51 -21.50 24.38
N GLY A 8 1.64 -21.02 25.27
CA GLY A 8 0.70 -19.95 24.95
C GLY A 8 1.38 -18.59 25.08
N VAL A 9 1.06 -17.67 24.19
CA VAL A 9 1.50 -16.29 24.24
C VAL A 9 0.31 -15.37 24.15
N ALA A 10 0.14 -14.47 25.12
CA ALA A 10 -0.78 -13.35 25.07
C ALA A 10 0.04 -12.05 24.93
N TRP A 11 -0.31 -11.26 23.93
CA TRP A 11 0.38 -10.03 23.61
C TRP A 11 -0.59 -8.86 23.59
N ASP A 12 -0.33 -7.87 24.43
CA ASP A 12 -1.00 -6.57 24.47
C ASP A 12 -0.05 -5.53 23.89
N ALA A 13 -0.30 -5.19 22.62
CA ALA A 13 0.53 -4.25 21.90
C ALA A 13 0.36 -2.81 22.39
N ASP A 14 -0.83 -2.43 22.83
CA ASP A 14 -1.17 -1.08 23.29
C ASP A 14 -0.46 -0.75 24.62
N ASN A 15 -0.52 -1.72 25.56
CA ASN A 15 0.14 -1.58 26.86
C ASN A 15 1.57 -2.17 26.90
N LYS A 16 2.05 -2.71 25.77
CA LYS A 16 3.41 -3.26 25.59
C LYS A 16 3.73 -4.37 26.58
N LYS A 17 2.81 -5.31 26.76
CA LYS A 17 2.92 -6.40 27.71
C LYS A 17 2.85 -7.76 27.02
N LEU A 18 3.58 -8.72 27.58
CA LEU A 18 3.57 -10.13 27.14
C LEU A 18 3.37 -11.05 28.34
N TRP A 19 2.59 -12.09 28.13
CA TRP A 19 2.40 -13.20 29.04
C TRP A 19 2.69 -14.51 28.34
N PHE A 20 3.25 -15.46 29.07
CA PHE A 20 3.47 -16.81 28.58
C PHE A 20 2.71 -17.81 29.44
N ALA A 21 2.17 -18.84 28.78
CA ALA A 21 1.58 -19.98 29.44
C ALA A 21 2.32 -21.26 29.05
N LYS A 22 2.40 -22.19 29.95
CA LYS A 22 2.88 -23.55 29.67
C LYS A 22 1.69 -24.52 29.84
N ASN A 23 1.34 -25.24 28.78
CA ASN A 23 0.27 -26.24 28.80
C ASN A 23 -1.05 -25.70 29.36
N GLY A 24 -1.41 -24.47 29.02
CA GLY A 24 -2.63 -23.79 29.44
C GLY A 24 -2.54 -23.04 30.77
N SER A 25 -1.44 -23.15 31.51
CA SER A 25 -1.26 -22.46 32.79
C SER A 25 -0.32 -21.26 32.64
N TRP A 26 -0.78 -20.08 33.03
CA TRP A 26 0.04 -18.84 32.95
C TRP A 26 1.21 -18.92 33.94
N VAL A 27 2.42 -18.65 33.44
CA VAL A 27 3.62 -18.60 34.29
C VAL A 27 3.64 -17.34 35.14
N TYR A 28 4.30 -17.41 36.30
CA TYR A 28 4.40 -16.30 37.27
C TYR A 28 3.05 -15.74 37.73
N SER A 29 2.00 -16.61 37.81
CA SER A 29 0.63 -16.18 38.11
C SER A 29 0.15 -15.05 37.17
N GLY A 30 0.55 -15.10 35.91
CA GLY A 30 0.18 -14.11 34.89
C GLY A 30 -1.32 -13.94 34.75
N ASP A 31 -1.76 -12.71 34.62
CA ASP A 31 -3.16 -12.36 34.44
C ASP A 31 -3.30 -11.43 33.22
N PRO A 32 -3.33 -11.99 32.02
CA PRO A 32 -3.49 -11.19 30.81
C PRO A 32 -4.83 -10.47 30.75
N VAL A 33 -5.90 -11.01 31.36
CA VAL A 33 -7.24 -10.42 31.32
C VAL A 33 -7.27 -9.08 32.06
N ASN A 34 -6.65 -9.02 33.25
CA ASN A 34 -6.59 -7.80 34.06
C ASN A 34 -5.26 -7.05 33.89
N GLY A 35 -4.38 -7.52 33.04
CA GLY A 35 -3.10 -6.88 32.75
C GLY A 35 -2.05 -7.01 33.86
N GLY A 36 -2.25 -7.95 34.80
CA GLY A 36 -1.35 -8.18 35.92
C GLY A 36 -0.27 -9.22 35.66
N ASN A 37 0.84 -9.16 36.42
CA ASN A 37 1.90 -10.16 36.44
C ASN A 37 2.40 -10.57 35.06
N GLN A 38 2.65 -9.58 34.19
CA GLN A 38 3.22 -9.83 32.86
C GLN A 38 4.62 -10.46 32.96
N ALA A 39 4.94 -11.39 32.08
CA ALA A 39 6.27 -12.00 32.02
C ALA A 39 7.33 -11.03 31.57
N THR A 40 6.98 -10.09 30.68
CA THR A 40 7.85 -8.99 30.27
C THR A 40 7.04 -7.81 29.78
N ALA A 41 7.64 -6.61 29.86
CA ALA A 41 7.20 -5.40 29.21
C ALA A 41 8.29 -4.92 28.27
N TYR A 42 7.93 -4.29 27.17
CA TYR A 42 8.89 -3.76 26.21
C TYR A 42 8.65 -2.24 26.00
N SER A 43 9.72 -1.52 25.72
CA SER A 43 9.69 -0.05 25.63
C SER A 43 9.50 0.47 24.19
N ASN A 44 9.78 -0.35 23.20
CA ASN A 44 9.81 0.09 21.80
C ASN A 44 8.41 0.16 21.19
N ALA A 45 8.17 1.23 20.43
CA ALA A 45 6.96 1.41 19.61
C ALA A 45 7.11 0.80 18.20
N GLU A 46 8.19 0.03 17.97
CA GLU A 46 8.49 -0.55 16.66
C GLU A 46 7.67 -1.83 16.42
N THR A 47 7.64 -2.25 15.15
CA THR A 47 6.97 -3.47 14.73
C THR A 47 7.53 -4.67 15.48
N GLN A 48 6.65 -5.40 16.17
CA GLN A 48 6.99 -6.63 16.88
C GLN A 48 6.45 -7.82 16.10
N GLY A 49 7.10 -8.96 16.21
CA GLY A 49 6.66 -10.20 15.59
C GLY A 49 7.02 -11.43 16.43
N PRO A 50 6.30 -12.53 16.26
CA PRO A 50 6.63 -13.76 16.96
C PRO A 50 7.97 -14.30 16.47
N SER A 51 8.86 -14.64 17.41
CA SER A 51 10.14 -15.28 17.14
C SER A 51 10.45 -16.33 18.19
N VAL A 52 11.22 -17.32 17.80
CA VAL A 52 11.78 -18.34 18.70
C VAL A 52 13.29 -18.36 18.55
N GLN A 53 13.99 -18.24 19.65
CA GLN A 53 15.42 -18.40 19.70
C GLN A 53 15.76 -19.68 20.47
N TYR A 54 16.65 -20.47 19.92
CA TYR A 54 17.18 -21.67 20.58
C TYR A 54 18.55 -21.37 21.21
N ASP A 55 18.69 -21.77 22.45
CA ASP A 55 19.88 -21.44 23.27
C ASP A 55 20.97 -22.52 23.18
N ASN A 56 21.00 -23.37 22.21
CA ASN A 56 22.16 -24.27 22.06
C ASN A 56 22.25 -24.83 20.64
N GLY A 57 23.36 -24.52 19.97
CA GLY A 57 23.62 -24.81 18.57
C GLY A 57 23.83 -26.29 18.18
N ALA A 58 23.52 -27.26 19.04
CA ALA A 58 23.83 -28.64 18.77
C ALA A 58 22.63 -29.59 18.60
N ILE A 59 21.40 -29.12 18.70
CA ILE A 59 20.22 -29.99 18.66
C ILE A 59 19.27 -29.50 17.57
N SER A 60 18.83 -30.41 16.69
CA SER A 60 17.72 -30.16 15.76
C SER A 60 16.44 -30.00 16.56
N GLN A 61 15.89 -28.79 16.58
CA GLN A 61 14.63 -28.49 17.24
C GLN A 61 13.59 -28.10 16.20
N VAL A 62 12.36 -28.52 16.40
CA VAL A 62 11.21 -28.17 15.56
C VAL A 62 10.22 -27.42 16.42
N THR A 63 9.86 -26.21 16.01
CA THR A 63 8.78 -25.43 16.61
C THR A 63 7.66 -25.25 15.62
N ASN A 64 6.45 -25.57 16.03
CA ASN A 64 5.25 -25.32 15.25
C ASN A 64 4.52 -24.10 15.83
N PHE A 65 4.20 -23.13 14.98
CA PHE A 65 3.39 -21.98 15.36
C PHE A 65 1.93 -22.21 15.04
N ASN A 66 1.05 -21.86 15.99
CA ASN A 66 -0.39 -21.83 15.78
C ASN A 66 -0.95 -20.47 16.17
N PHE A 67 -1.40 -19.72 15.18
CA PHE A 67 -2.15 -18.47 15.34
C PHE A 67 -3.68 -18.70 15.19
N GLY A 68 -4.11 -19.98 15.25
CA GLY A 68 -5.48 -20.43 15.03
C GLY A 68 -5.66 -21.32 13.79
N GLN A 69 -4.65 -21.41 12.92
CA GLN A 69 -4.73 -22.16 11.65
C GLN A 69 -4.25 -23.62 11.76
N ASN A 70 -3.56 -24.00 12.84
CA ASN A 70 -2.92 -25.31 12.97
C ASN A 70 -3.20 -25.96 14.36
N PRO A 71 -4.45 -26.38 14.63
CA PRO A 71 -4.85 -26.87 15.96
C PRO A 71 -4.17 -28.16 16.40
N THR A 72 -3.59 -28.91 15.46
CA THR A 72 -2.85 -30.16 15.73
C THR A 72 -1.34 -29.95 15.83
N PHE A 73 -0.84 -28.74 15.62
CA PHE A 73 0.59 -28.46 15.51
C PHE A 73 1.30 -29.45 14.55
N SER A 74 0.77 -29.53 13.32
CA SER A 74 1.23 -30.44 12.27
C SER A 74 1.11 -31.92 12.67
N GLY A 75 0.06 -32.27 13.40
CA GLY A 75 -0.22 -33.64 13.81
C GLY A 75 0.46 -34.09 15.11
N GLN A 76 1.15 -33.17 15.81
CA GLN A 76 1.88 -33.51 17.05
C GLN A 76 0.99 -33.62 18.27
N VAL A 77 -0.20 -33.03 18.27
CA VAL A 77 -1.17 -33.07 19.37
C VAL A 77 -2.59 -33.24 18.86
N THR A 78 -3.47 -33.75 19.73
CA THR A 78 -4.91 -33.76 19.43
C THR A 78 -5.41 -32.30 19.28
N ALA A 79 -6.17 -32.03 18.23
CA ALA A 79 -6.75 -30.72 17.97
C ALA A 79 -7.53 -30.18 19.18
N GLY A 80 -7.35 -28.92 19.48
CA GLY A 80 -8.26 -28.17 20.36
C GLY A 80 -9.41 -27.58 19.55
N THR A 81 -10.47 -27.19 20.23
CA THR A 81 -11.66 -26.57 19.62
C THR A 81 -11.93 -25.17 20.15
N ASN A 82 -11.02 -24.63 20.96
CA ASN A 82 -11.20 -23.33 21.55
C ASN A 82 -10.97 -22.23 20.49
N THR A 83 -11.90 -21.29 20.41
CA THR A 83 -11.81 -20.10 19.56
C THR A 83 -11.59 -18.86 20.43
N ASP A 84 -11.21 -17.76 19.80
CA ASP A 84 -11.22 -16.46 20.47
C ASP A 84 -12.63 -15.88 20.63
N GLY A 85 -12.74 -14.69 21.21
CA GLY A 85 -14.01 -14.02 21.45
C GLY A 85 -14.83 -13.68 20.19
N ASN A 86 -14.19 -13.67 19.01
CA ASN A 86 -14.82 -13.46 17.70
C ASN A 86 -15.15 -14.78 16.98
N GLY A 87 -14.95 -15.92 17.65
CA GLY A 87 -15.15 -17.26 17.05
C GLY A 87 -14.07 -17.63 16.04
N LYS A 88 -12.90 -16.98 16.07
CA LYS A 88 -11.80 -17.21 15.13
C LYS A 88 -10.71 -18.09 15.74
N GLY A 89 -10.03 -18.78 14.85
CA GLY A 89 -8.94 -19.68 15.20
C GLY A 89 -9.39 -20.97 15.85
N LEU A 90 -8.47 -21.94 15.96
CA LEU A 90 -8.61 -23.17 16.72
C LEU A 90 -7.38 -23.37 17.58
N PHE A 91 -7.57 -23.32 18.90
CA PHE A 91 -6.50 -23.40 19.89
C PHE A 91 -6.65 -24.61 20.79
N LYS A 92 -5.50 -25.15 21.25
CA LYS A 92 -5.51 -26.25 22.22
C LYS A 92 -6.06 -25.80 23.57
N TYR A 93 -5.73 -24.61 24.01
CA TYR A 93 -6.20 -23.96 25.21
C TYR A 93 -6.94 -22.66 24.86
N ALA A 94 -7.96 -22.35 25.66
CA ALA A 94 -8.76 -21.15 25.39
C ALA A 94 -7.91 -19.88 25.48
N PRO A 95 -7.97 -19.02 24.45
CA PRO A 95 -7.41 -17.68 24.54
C PRO A 95 -8.00 -16.88 25.72
N PRO A 96 -7.24 -16.04 26.40
CA PRO A 96 -7.78 -15.18 27.46
C PRO A 96 -8.87 -14.24 26.91
N THR A 97 -9.85 -13.92 27.72
CA THR A 97 -10.89 -12.96 27.34
C THR A 97 -10.25 -11.62 26.91
N GLY A 98 -10.68 -11.10 25.78
CA GLY A 98 -10.14 -9.85 25.19
C GLY A 98 -8.93 -10.05 24.27
N PHE A 99 -8.34 -11.24 24.22
CA PHE A 99 -7.26 -11.55 23.29
C PHE A 99 -7.81 -12.30 22.07
N LEU A 100 -7.34 -11.89 20.90
CA LEU A 100 -7.83 -12.39 19.62
C LEU A 100 -6.75 -13.21 18.90
N ALA A 101 -7.17 -14.13 18.05
CA ALA A 101 -6.30 -14.83 17.13
C ALA A 101 -5.59 -13.82 16.21
N LEU A 102 -4.29 -13.99 15.98
CA LEU A 102 -3.54 -13.20 15.03
C LEU A 102 -3.86 -13.65 13.60
N CYS A 103 -4.96 -13.14 13.06
CA CYS A 103 -5.46 -13.46 11.72
C CYS A 103 -6.11 -12.24 11.08
N ASP A 104 -6.24 -12.26 9.74
CA ASP A 104 -6.79 -11.16 8.97
C ASP A 104 -8.21 -10.77 9.40
N ASP A 105 -9.04 -11.75 9.76
CA ASP A 105 -10.43 -11.53 10.18
C ASP A 105 -10.56 -10.72 11.49
N ASN A 106 -9.51 -10.67 12.29
CA ASN A 106 -9.44 -9.89 13.54
C ASN A 106 -8.76 -8.52 13.36
N LEU A 107 -8.18 -8.25 12.19
CA LEU A 107 -7.61 -6.94 11.92
C LEU A 107 -8.71 -5.91 11.67
N PRO A 108 -8.45 -4.63 11.99
CA PRO A 108 -9.36 -3.55 11.60
C PRO A 108 -9.60 -3.57 10.09
N THR A 109 -10.83 -3.34 9.67
CA THR A 109 -11.15 -3.23 8.24
C THR A 109 -10.23 -2.17 7.60
N PRO A 110 -9.49 -2.51 6.55
CA PRO A 110 -8.64 -1.54 5.86
C PRO A 110 -9.45 -0.34 5.39
N ALA A 111 -8.87 0.86 5.47
CA ALA A 111 -9.52 2.08 4.98
C ALA A 111 -9.83 2.01 3.47
N VAL A 112 -9.06 1.22 2.72
CA VAL A 112 -9.32 0.86 1.32
C VAL A 112 -9.53 -0.65 1.28
N ALA A 113 -10.78 -1.08 1.14
CA ALA A 113 -11.15 -2.49 1.23
C ALA A 113 -10.52 -3.34 0.09
N ASP A 114 -10.45 -2.78 -1.10
CA ASP A 114 -9.87 -3.46 -2.27
C ASP A 114 -8.90 -2.51 -3.02
N PRO A 115 -7.64 -2.43 -2.59
CA PRO A 115 -6.65 -1.56 -3.23
C PRO A 115 -6.46 -1.87 -4.73
N GLY A 116 -6.70 -3.12 -5.15
CA GLY A 116 -6.59 -3.56 -6.54
C GLY A 116 -7.58 -2.90 -7.49
N LYS A 117 -8.68 -2.33 -6.98
CA LYS A 117 -9.64 -1.54 -7.75
C LYS A 117 -9.20 -0.10 -8.01
N HIS A 118 -8.15 0.36 -7.35
CA HIS A 118 -7.73 1.76 -7.38
C HIS A 118 -6.30 1.95 -7.85
N PHE A 119 -5.45 0.93 -7.67
CA PHE A 119 -4.06 0.94 -8.10
C PHE A 119 -3.65 -0.42 -8.66
N LYS A 120 -2.95 -0.41 -9.79
CA LYS A 120 -2.41 -1.63 -10.40
C LYS A 120 -1.07 -1.38 -11.05
N THR A 121 -0.14 -2.31 -10.84
CA THR A 121 1.08 -2.41 -11.65
C THR A 121 0.85 -3.42 -12.76
N VAL A 122 1.14 -3.03 -13.99
CA VAL A 122 1.09 -3.92 -15.16
C VAL A 122 2.46 -4.04 -15.80
N LEU A 123 2.72 -5.21 -16.38
CA LEU A 123 3.96 -5.55 -17.06
C LEU A 123 3.63 -5.98 -18.49
N TRP A 124 4.45 -5.54 -19.45
CA TRP A 124 4.32 -6.01 -20.84
C TRP A 124 5.66 -6.04 -21.54
N LYS A 125 5.68 -6.62 -22.70
CA LYS A 125 6.78 -6.59 -23.65
C LYS A 125 6.42 -5.65 -24.80
N GLY A 126 7.26 -4.68 -25.10
CA GLY A 126 7.06 -3.78 -26.23
C GLY A 126 7.01 -4.54 -27.56
N ASN A 127 6.27 -3.99 -28.52
CA ASN A 127 6.17 -4.52 -29.88
C ASN A 127 6.54 -3.52 -30.96
N GLY A 128 6.97 -2.31 -30.58
CA GLY A 128 7.40 -1.24 -31.47
C GLY A 128 6.31 -0.64 -32.37
N THR A 129 5.06 -1.05 -32.22
CA THR A 129 3.97 -0.62 -33.10
C THR A 129 2.97 0.30 -32.42
N THR A 130 2.37 1.22 -33.18
CA THR A 130 1.27 2.05 -32.70
C THR A 130 0.00 1.20 -32.50
N GLY A 131 -0.77 1.52 -31.46
CA GLY A 131 -2.00 0.79 -31.16
C GLY A 131 -1.80 -0.46 -30.30
N HIS A 132 -0.67 -0.58 -29.59
CA HIS A 132 -0.43 -1.66 -28.65
C HIS A 132 -1.27 -1.47 -27.38
N ALA A 133 -2.33 -2.26 -27.25
CA ALA A 133 -3.24 -2.24 -26.11
C ALA A 133 -2.64 -3.01 -24.92
N ILE A 134 -2.56 -2.37 -23.77
CA ILE A 134 -2.12 -2.94 -22.50
C ILE A 134 -3.35 -3.07 -21.59
N SER A 135 -3.78 -4.30 -21.34
CA SER A 135 -4.99 -4.66 -20.58
C SER A 135 -4.66 -5.33 -19.24
N LYS A 136 -5.69 -5.78 -18.52
CA LYS A 136 -5.62 -6.43 -17.20
C LYS A 136 -5.24 -5.46 -16.06
N VAL A 137 -5.57 -4.19 -16.21
CA VAL A 137 -5.52 -3.21 -15.14
C VAL A 137 -6.68 -3.44 -14.16
N GLY A 138 -7.84 -3.89 -14.65
CA GLY A 138 -9.06 -4.11 -13.86
C GLY A 138 -9.92 -2.86 -13.71
N PHE A 139 -9.50 -1.75 -14.30
CA PHE A 139 -10.23 -0.48 -14.32
C PHE A 139 -9.69 0.43 -15.43
N LYS A 140 -10.45 1.47 -15.78
CA LYS A 140 -9.93 2.56 -16.60
C LYS A 140 -8.98 3.41 -15.76
N PRO A 141 -7.68 3.47 -16.07
CA PRO A 141 -6.75 4.31 -15.33
C PRO A 141 -6.98 5.80 -15.63
N ASP A 142 -6.86 6.63 -14.62
CA ASP A 142 -6.87 8.09 -14.75
C ASP A 142 -5.47 8.68 -14.74
N LEU A 143 -4.49 7.95 -14.21
CA LEU A 143 -3.07 8.27 -14.30
C LEU A 143 -2.27 7.01 -14.64
N VAL A 144 -1.37 7.15 -15.61
CA VAL A 144 -0.44 6.10 -16.05
C VAL A 144 0.98 6.65 -16.01
N TRP A 145 1.84 5.96 -15.25
CA TRP A 145 3.25 6.28 -15.13
C TRP A 145 4.08 5.10 -15.62
N ILE A 146 4.86 5.28 -16.69
CA ILE A 146 5.51 4.19 -17.42
C ILE A 146 7.02 4.15 -17.15
N PHE A 147 7.55 2.94 -17.08
CA PHE A 147 8.96 2.66 -16.82
C PHE A 147 9.48 1.61 -17.81
N ASN A 148 10.57 1.93 -18.52
CA ASN A 148 11.35 0.95 -19.22
C ASN A 148 12.29 0.24 -18.23
N ARG A 149 12.31 -1.09 -18.24
CA ARG A 149 13.06 -1.92 -17.30
C ARG A 149 14.43 -2.35 -17.85
N ASP A 150 14.63 -2.23 -19.16
CA ASP A 150 15.82 -2.70 -19.84
C ASP A 150 16.76 -1.55 -20.23
N ARG A 151 16.22 -0.33 -20.39
CA ARG A 151 17.01 0.85 -20.76
C ARG A 151 16.78 2.06 -19.87
N ALA A 152 17.78 2.90 -19.74
CA ALA A 152 17.67 4.23 -19.16
C ALA A 152 16.96 5.16 -20.15
N THR A 153 15.67 5.37 -19.98
CA THR A 153 14.83 6.28 -20.77
C THR A 153 14.18 7.33 -19.87
N TYR A 154 13.51 8.31 -20.46
CA TYR A 154 12.60 9.14 -19.68
C TYR A 154 11.42 8.31 -19.14
N LYS A 155 10.83 8.80 -18.06
CA LYS A 155 9.73 8.13 -17.36
C LYS A 155 8.44 8.92 -17.59
N PRO A 156 7.65 8.55 -18.63
CA PRO A 156 6.48 9.34 -19.01
C PRO A 156 5.33 9.18 -17.99
N VAL A 157 4.64 10.31 -17.78
CA VAL A 157 3.43 10.41 -16.94
C VAL A 157 2.31 11.01 -17.77
N PHE A 158 1.18 10.34 -17.78
CA PHE A 158 -0.05 10.73 -18.46
C PHE A 158 -1.21 10.72 -17.50
N ASP A 159 -2.17 11.63 -17.66
CA ASP A 159 -3.43 11.61 -16.91
C ASP A 159 -4.61 12.09 -17.76
N THR A 160 -5.82 11.71 -17.30
CA THR A 160 -7.05 11.98 -18.03
C THR A 160 -7.44 13.46 -18.04
N ILE A 161 -6.97 14.29 -17.12
CA ILE A 161 -7.26 15.74 -17.10
C ILE A 161 -6.48 16.47 -18.20
N ARG A 162 -5.22 16.09 -18.40
CA ARG A 162 -4.40 16.65 -19.49
C ARG A 162 -4.69 15.99 -20.83
N GLY A 163 -5.22 14.77 -20.79
CA GLY A 163 -5.53 13.94 -21.96
C GLY A 163 -4.35 13.04 -22.39
N ALA A 164 -4.68 12.00 -23.13
CA ALA A 164 -3.71 11.17 -23.83
C ALA A 164 -2.83 12.04 -24.74
N LYS A 165 -1.65 11.54 -25.10
CA LYS A 165 -0.64 12.25 -25.91
C LYS A 165 0.08 13.41 -25.19
N ASN A 166 -0.44 13.94 -24.09
CA ASN A 166 0.15 15.02 -23.31
C ASN A 166 1.12 14.47 -22.27
N MET A 167 2.39 14.36 -22.63
CA MET A 167 3.43 13.72 -21.86
C MET A 167 4.17 14.68 -20.94
N LEU A 168 4.29 14.35 -19.68
CA LEU A 168 5.33 14.84 -18.77
C LEU A 168 6.38 13.75 -18.55
N ARG A 169 7.58 14.14 -18.14
CA ARG A 169 8.70 13.24 -17.87
C ARG A 169 9.12 13.39 -16.42
N SER A 170 8.85 12.39 -15.58
CA SER A 170 9.07 12.49 -14.13
C SER A 170 10.55 12.59 -13.72
N ASN A 171 11.46 12.14 -14.57
CA ASN A 171 12.92 12.21 -14.36
C ASN A 171 13.60 13.36 -15.13
N GLN A 172 12.81 14.31 -15.63
CA GLN A 172 13.31 15.47 -16.36
C GLN A 172 12.53 16.73 -15.99
N THR A 173 13.09 17.89 -16.32
CA THR A 173 12.49 19.20 -16.04
C THR A 173 11.64 19.75 -17.18
N ASN A 174 11.60 19.10 -18.34
CA ASN A 174 10.89 19.58 -19.54
C ASN A 174 9.43 19.95 -19.24
N ALA A 175 8.95 20.95 -19.93
CA ALA A 175 7.54 21.25 -20.05
C ALA A 175 6.76 20.08 -20.69
N GLN A 176 5.43 20.11 -20.60
CA GLN A 176 4.58 19.16 -21.28
C GLN A 176 4.81 19.20 -22.79
N GLY A 177 4.97 18.05 -23.40
CA GLY A 177 4.95 17.86 -24.85
C GLY A 177 3.74 17.06 -25.30
N THR A 178 3.24 17.36 -26.51
CA THR A 178 2.17 16.58 -27.15
C THR A 178 2.76 15.79 -28.31
N PHE A 179 2.55 14.45 -28.28
CA PHE A 179 3.16 13.55 -29.26
C PHE A 179 2.16 12.48 -29.72
N ASP A 180 2.15 12.19 -31.01
CA ASP A 180 1.30 11.13 -31.59
C ASP A 180 1.83 9.71 -31.39
N THR A 181 3.06 9.57 -30.93
CA THR A 181 3.73 8.28 -30.77
C THR A 181 3.69 7.72 -29.35
N VAL A 182 3.16 8.47 -28.38
CA VAL A 182 3.13 8.12 -26.97
C VAL A 182 1.83 7.41 -26.58
N LEU A 183 1.32 7.59 -25.37
CA LEU A 183 0.02 7.01 -24.94
C LEU A 183 -1.11 7.56 -25.83
N GLN A 184 -1.89 6.68 -26.41
CA GLN A 184 -2.94 7.01 -27.38
C GLN A 184 -4.31 7.17 -26.69
N SER A 185 -4.63 6.30 -25.76
CA SER A 185 -5.93 6.31 -25.05
C SER A 185 -5.84 5.72 -23.66
N PHE A 186 -6.79 6.12 -22.82
CA PHE A 186 -7.12 5.47 -21.56
C PHE A 186 -8.35 4.59 -21.79
N ASP A 187 -8.19 3.27 -21.71
CA ASP A 187 -9.20 2.29 -22.09
C ASP A 187 -9.93 1.76 -20.85
N SER A 188 -11.05 1.07 -21.03
CA SER A 188 -11.89 0.60 -19.91
C SER A 188 -11.18 -0.37 -18.95
N ASP A 189 -10.17 -1.10 -19.43
CA ASP A 189 -9.37 -2.07 -18.66
C ASP A 189 -7.86 -1.83 -18.85
N GLY A 190 -7.44 -0.60 -19.12
CA GLY A 190 -6.04 -0.31 -19.37
C GLY A 190 -5.80 0.92 -20.22
N PHE A 191 -4.83 0.83 -21.12
CA PHE A 191 -4.43 1.93 -22.00
C PHE A 191 -3.77 1.42 -23.27
N THR A 192 -3.77 2.24 -24.30
CA THR A 192 -3.11 1.94 -25.59
C THR A 192 -1.90 2.84 -25.76
N VAL A 193 -0.76 2.28 -26.17
CA VAL A 193 0.47 3.01 -26.44
C VAL A 193 0.78 3.07 -27.94
N GLY A 194 1.50 4.12 -28.34
CA GLY A 194 2.06 4.27 -29.66
C GLY A 194 3.40 3.54 -29.80
N ASN A 195 4.20 3.97 -30.77
CA ASN A 195 5.49 3.33 -31.09
C ASN A 195 6.71 4.07 -30.51
N ASP A 196 6.53 4.95 -29.53
CA ASP A 196 7.64 5.64 -28.86
C ASP A 196 8.56 4.65 -28.16
N GLY A 197 9.87 4.78 -28.39
CA GLY A 197 10.87 3.85 -27.92
C GLY A 197 11.10 3.84 -26.38
N ALA A 198 10.59 4.83 -25.64
CA ALA A 198 10.73 4.82 -24.18
C ALA A 198 9.72 3.88 -23.49
N HIS A 199 8.60 3.58 -24.11
CA HIS A 199 7.52 2.82 -23.49
C HIS A 199 6.84 1.77 -24.41
N ASN A 200 7.37 1.56 -25.62
CA ASN A 200 6.93 0.46 -26.48
C ASN A 200 8.01 -0.07 -27.44
N TYR A 201 9.30 0.05 -27.12
CA TYR A 201 10.35 -0.49 -27.96
C TYR A 201 10.24 -2.03 -28.09
N ASP A 202 10.39 -2.52 -29.30
CA ASP A 202 10.23 -3.94 -29.59
C ASP A 202 11.16 -4.82 -28.74
N GLY A 203 10.58 -5.82 -28.12
CA GLY A 203 11.30 -6.80 -27.31
C GLY A 203 11.62 -6.38 -25.89
N GLU A 204 11.54 -5.09 -25.52
CA GLU A 204 11.87 -4.61 -24.18
C GLU A 204 10.77 -4.86 -23.16
N ARG A 205 11.20 -5.03 -21.91
CA ARG A 205 10.31 -5.22 -20.76
C ARG A 205 9.93 -3.87 -20.17
N LEU A 206 8.64 -3.65 -20.04
CA LEU A 206 8.08 -2.41 -19.54
C LEU A 206 7.17 -2.67 -18.35
N SER A 207 6.95 -1.63 -17.56
CA SER A 207 5.98 -1.62 -16.47
C SER A 207 5.26 -0.29 -16.43
N ALA A 208 4.02 -0.29 -15.95
CA ALA A 208 3.31 0.93 -15.62
C ALA A 208 2.67 0.81 -14.24
N TRP A 209 2.64 1.94 -13.55
CA TRP A 209 1.79 2.16 -12.41
C TRP A 209 0.55 2.89 -12.89
N CYS A 210 -0.61 2.33 -12.55
CA CYS A 210 -1.92 2.81 -12.97
C CYS A 210 -2.75 3.16 -11.74
N TRP A 211 -3.26 4.38 -11.68
CA TRP A 211 -4.16 4.83 -10.61
C TRP A 211 -5.53 5.16 -11.18
N LYS A 212 -6.56 4.82 -10.42
CA LYS A 212 -7.93 5.25 -10.63
C LYS A 212 -8.22 6.46 -9.76
N ALA A 213 -8.51 7.59 -10.38
CA ALA A 213 -9.03 8.77 -9.72
C ALA A 213 -10.56 8.80 -9.75
N GLY A 214 -11.18 9.96 -9.78
CA GLY A 214 -12.64 10.12 -9.75
C GLY A 214 -13.32 10.08 -11.13
N GLY A 215 -12.61 9.72 -12.20
CA GLY A 215 -13.12 9.78 -13.57
C GLY A 215 -13.07 11.20 -14.17
N PRO A 216 -14.09 11.65 -14.91
CA PRO A 216 -14.07 12.98 -15.52
C PRO A 216 -13.81 14.08 -14.51
N ALA A 217 -12.91 15.01 -14.87
CA ALA A 217 -12.60 16.13 -13.99
C ALA A 217 -13.79 17.08 -13.85
N VAL A 218 -13.94 17.61 -12.65
CA VAL A 218 -14.93 18.62 -12.30
C VAL A 218 -14.24 19.90 -11.81
N THR A 219 -14.91 21.04 -12.00
CA THR A 219 -14.42 22.31 -11.47
C THR A 219 -14.54 22.28 -9.94
N ASN A 220 -13.46 22.63 -9.26
CA ASN A 220 -13.40 22.76 -7.80
C ASN A 220 -12.98 24.19 -7.45
N ASN A 221 -13.75 24.84 -6.57
CA ASN A 221 -13.55 26.20 -6.11
C ASN A 221 -13.33 26.29 -4.59
N ASP A 222 -12.95 25.17 -3.93
CA ASP A 222 -12.70 25.13 -2.47
C ASP A 222 -11.45 25.93 -2.07
N GLY A 223 -10.58 26.26 -3.01
CA GLY A 223 -9.40 27.11 -2.81
C GLY A 223 -9.61 28.53 -3.35
N SER A 224 -8.61 29.38 -3.18
CA SER A 224 -8.58 30.71 -3.80
C SER A 224 -8.37 30.65 -5.34
N LEU A 225 -7.86 29.52 -5.82
CA LEU A 225 -7.66 29.23 -7.25
C LEU A 225 -8.63 28.13 -7.67
N SER A 226 -9.41 28.42 -8.74
CA SER A 226 -10.24 27.40 -9.36
C SER A 226 -9.38 26.30 -10.01
N SER A 227 -9.78 25.06 -9.87
CA SER A 227 -9.05 23.90 -10.39
C SER A 227 -9.98 22.91 -11.08
N GLN A 228 -9.40 22.04 -11.91
CA GLN A 228 -10.03 20.85 -12.46
C GLN A 228 -9.56 19.65 -11.66
N VAL A 229 -10.46 18.91 -11.06
CA VAL A 229 -10.16 17.84 -10.12
C VAL A 229 -10.83 16.54 -10.51
N SER A 230 -10.06 15.46 -10.53
CA SER A 230 -10.55 14.09 -10.56
C SER A 230 -10.13 13.42 -9.24
N ALA A 231 -11.07 13.24 -8.31
CA ALA A 231 -10.79 12.77 -6.96
C ALA A 231 -11.52 11.47 -6.63
N ASN A 232 -10.75 10.47 -6.20
CA ASN A 232 -11.22 9.22 -5.64
C ASN A 232 -11.03 9.27 -4.11
N GLN A 233 -12.06 9.64 -3.39
CA GLN A 233 -12.00 9.79 -1.93
C GLN A 233 -11.82 8.45 -1.21
N GLU A 234 -12.35 7.35 -1.76
CA GLU A 234 -12.17 5.99 -1.23
C GLU A 234 -10.70 5.57 -1.27
N ALA A 235 -10.03 5.81 -2.40
CA ALA A 235 -8.60 5.51 -2.56
C ALA A 235 -7.68 6.56 -1.94
N GLY A 236 -8.19 7.74 -1.59
CA GLY A 236 -7.39 8.86 -1.13
C GLY A 236 -6.46 9.44 -2.21
N PHE A 237 -6.86 9.36 -3.49
CA PHE A 237 -6.05 9.80 -4.63
C PHE A 237 -6.80 10.82 -5.49
N SER A 238 -6.14 11.92 -5.87
CA SER A 238 -6.70 12.89 -6.80
C SER A 238 -5.65 13.44 -7.78
N ILE A 239 -6.14 13.81 -8.95
CA ILE A 239 -5.41 14.55 -9.97
C ILE A 239 -5.99 15.95 -10.03
N VAL A 240 -5.14 16.97 -9.97
CA VAL A 240 -5.55 18.36 -9.90
C VAL A 240 -4.79 19.17 -10.94
N LYS A 241 -5.52 19.93 -11.75
CA LYS A 241 -4.95 20.90 -12.69
C LYS A 241 -5.48 22.29 -12.38
N PHE A 242 -4.60 23.26 -12.27
CA PHE A 242 -4.95 24.67 -12.00
C PHE A 242 -4.02 25.63 -12.72
N THR A 243 -4.39 26.88 -12.81
CA THR A 243 -3.54 27.95 -13.30
C THR A 243 -3.01 28.73 -12.11
N ALA A 244 -1.69 28.74 -11.95
CA ALA A 244 -1.04 29.50 -10.90
C ALA A 244 -1.11 31.00 -11.18
N GLN A 245 -1.17 31.81 -10.10
CA GLN A 245 -1.06 33.26 -10.18
C GLN A 245 0.39 33.67 -9.96
N THR A 246 0.84 34.71 -10.68
CA THR A 246 2.24 35.15 -10.69
C THR A 246 2.67 35.99 -9.49
N SER A 247 1.73 36.47 -8.67
CA SER A 247 2.02 37.54 -7.70
C SER A 247 1.53 37.29 -6.27
N SER A 248 0.95 36.14 -5.94
CA SER A 248 0.45 35.87 -4.58
C SER A 248 0.42 34.37 -4.27
N SER A 249 0.45 34.03 -2.97
CA SER A 249 0.15 32.68 -2.51
C SER A 249 -1.32 32.36 -2.82
N GLY A 250 -1.57 31.10 -3.25
CA GLY A 250 -2.91 30.61 -3.51
C GLY A 250 -3.14 29.25 -2.86
N THR A 251 -4.40 28.93 -2.62
CA THR A 251 -4.84 27.62 -2.18
C THR A 251 -5.61 26.93 -3.30
N VAL A 252 -5.49 25.62 -3.39
CA VAL A 252 -6.13 24.81 -4.44
C VAL A 252 -6.91 23.68 -3.79
N GLY A 253 -8.18 23.54 -4.17
CA GLY A 253 -9.00 22.42 -3.76
C GLY A 253 -8.53 21.12 -4.45
N HIS A 254 -8.42 20.03 -3.69
CA HIS A 254 -7.97 18.73 -4.20
C HIS A 254 -9.06 17.64 -4.16
N GLY A 255 -10.25 17.95 -3.62
CA GLY A 255 -11.42 17.06 -3.65
C GLY A 255 -11.38 15.82 -2.75
N LEU A 256 -10.35 15.60 -1.94
CA LEU A 256 -10.21 14.38 -1.13
C LEU A 256 -10.99 14.43 0.20
N GLY A 257 -11.47 15.60 0.63
CA GLY A 257 -12.15 15.77 1.92
C GLY A 257 -11.26 15.61 3.16
N LYS A 258 -9.99 15.24 2.99
CA LYS A 258 -9.00 15.07 4.07
C LYS A 258 -7.65 15.62 3.62
N LYS A 259 -6.84 16.13 4.55
CA LYS A 259 -5.50 16.62 4.26
C LYS A 259 -4.66 15.53 3.59
N PRO A 260 -4.05 15.80 2.41
CA PRO A 260 -3.19 14.83 1.76
C PRO A 260 -1.89 14.66 2.54
N ALA A 261 -1.46 13.41 2.69
CA ALA A 261 -0.18 13.07 3.34
C ALA A 261 1.02 13.27 2.42
N PHE A 262 0.77 13.18 1.12
CA PHE A 262 1.78 13.31 0.07
C PHE A 262 1.19 13.98 -1.16
N TRP A 263 1.93 14.86 -1.80
CA TRP A 263 1.59 15.41 -3.10
C TRP A 263 2.83 15.70 -3.94
N ILE A 264 2.65 15.66 -5.26
CA ILE A 264 3.67 16.04 -6.25
C ILE A 264 3.03 17.06 -7.18
N TRP A 265 3.77 18.08 -7.58
CA TRP A 265 3.32 18.99 -8.60
C TRP A 265 4.42 19.39 -9.59
N LYS A 266 4.02 19.82 -10.76
CA LYS A 266 4.87 20.22 -11.88
C LYS A 266 4.22 21.37 -12.63
N ASP A 267 5.01 22.40 -12.92
CA ASP A 267 4.62 23.39 -13.91
C ASP A 267 4.62 22.72 -15.29
N ILE A 268 3.44 22.61 -15.90
CA ILE A 268 3.27 21.95 -17.19
C ILE A 268 3.71 22.79 -18.38
N ASN A 269 3.83 24.12 -18.20
CA ASN A 269 4.24 25.06 -19.25
C ASN A 269 5.72 25.40 -19.17
N GLY A 270 6.35 25.18 -18.02
CA GLY A 270 7.74 25.56 -17.77
C GLY A 270 8.71 24.40 -17.63
N GLY A 271 9.98 24.65 -17.90
CA GLY A 271 11.09 23.72 -17.70
C GLY A 271 11.56 23.62 -16.26
N THR A 272 10.65 23.70 -15.28
CA THR A 272 10.97 23.64 -13.86
C THR A 272 11.06 22.20 -13.36
N GLY A 273 11.61 21.98 -12.16
CA GLY A 273 11.65 20.66 -11.52
C GLY A 273 10.28 20.12 -11.12
N TRP A 274 10.28 18.94 -10.60
CA TRP A 274 9.15 18.35 -9.89
C TRP A 274 9.27 18.69 -8.42
N TYR A 275 8.20 19.15 -7.82
CA TYR A 275 8.13 19.50 -6.41
C TYR A 275 7.28 18.46 -5.69
N GLN A 276 7.68 18.09 -4.46
CA GLN A 276 7.00 17.08 -3.68
C GLN A 276 6.91 17.50 -2.22
N TYR A 277 5.89 17.04 -1.56
CA TYR A 277 5.71 17.19 -0.13
C TYR A 277 5.28 15.86 0.49
N HIS A 278 5.78 15.59 1.67
CA HIS A 278 5.33 14.49 2.49
C HIS A 278 5.16 14.99 3.94
N GLN A 279 4.06 14.61 4.60
CA GLN A 279 3.71 15.12 5.93
C GLN A 279 4.79 14.93 7.00
N ARG A 280 5.68 13.94 6.84
CA ARG A 280 6.80 13.70 7.77
C ARG A 280 8.03 14.59 7.51
N MET A 281 8.06 15.33 6.42
CA MET A 281 9.18 16.24 6.09
C MET A 281 9.03 17.61 6.74
N GLY A 282 7.86 17.94 7.29
CA GLY A 282 7.55 19.27 7.81
C GLY A 282 7.27 20.31 6.71
N ALA A 283 6.76 21.47 7.10
CA ALA A 283 6.33 22.51 6.17
C ALA A 283 7.48 23.26 5.46
N SER A 284 8.70 23.13 5.94
CA SER A 284 9.90 23.85 5.44
C SER A 284 10.87 22.98 4.63
N ALA A 285 10.50 21.74 4.31
CA ALA A 285 11.31 20.85 3.49
C ALA A 285 10.95 21.02 2.01
N TRP A 286 11.54 22.03 1.36
CA TRP A 286 11.43 22.29 -0.07
C TRP A 286 12.78 22.07 -0.76
#